data_2737a86936a92181dcc53a121c6bdbcc
#
_entry.id   2737a86936a92181dcc53a121c6bdbcc
#
_cell.length_a   1.000
_cell.length_b   1.000
_cell.length_c   1.000
_cell.angle_alpha   90.00
_cell.angle_beta   90.00
_cell.angle_gamma   90.00
#
_symmetry.space_group_name_H-M   'P 1'
#
loop_
_entity.id
_entity.type
_entity.pdbx_description
1 polymer ?
#
loop_
_entity_poly.entity_id
_entity_poly.type
_entity_poly.pdbx_seq_one_letter_code
_entity_poly.pdbx_strand_id
1 'polypeptide(L)'
;MHMIPMKGEHMITSKRILAATLVAALGLTAAACGGDEETTSTTAAAAEETATTMAEETATTMADETATTMAAGEMPDGSDVTVGLTFDLLGRGDQSFNDSAAAGIDKAIADFGVTVNEVTPTDASARGTDLQLQAENSDLVIGVGFSFASDAKTIAAANPDVSFAIIDDGMLNDTFDGPAVENAAGLVFSEEQGSYLVGVAAALKSTTGSIGFIGGVSGIGLIEKFEAGYTAGAMSVNPDIVVQVAYLSEFPDFGGFEDPASASDIATSMYSEGADIIYAAAGLSGSGMFQAAAEVSTETGTKVWGIGVDSDQYLTVDPSVQEYVLTSMVKRVDTAVYEITKAYLEGTFTAGETRYDLAAGGVGDSTSGGYVDDIVDQLEEAKAGIIDGSIVVPTAP
;
A
#
# COMPACT_ATOMS: atom_id res chain seq x y z
N MET A 1 -64.00 -6.52 -6.22
CA MET A 1 -64.67 -7.28 -7.26
C MET A 1 -63.93 -7.04 -8.55
N HIS A 2 -62.99 -7.83 -8.87
CA HIS A 2 -62.82 -8.79 -9.94
C HIS A 2 -61.44 -9.47 -9.80
N MET A 3 -61.53 -10.76 -9.80
CA MET A 3 -60.50 -11.76 -9.58
C MET A 3 -59.80 -12.15 -10.93
N ILE A 4 -58.43 -12.34 -10.87
CA ILE A 4 -57.61 -13.49 -11.35
C ILE A 4 -57.74 -13.86 -12.88
N PRO A 5 -56.69 -14.41 -13.56
CA PRO A 5 -55.91 -15.57 -13.12
C PRO A 5 -54.39 -15.63 -13.48
N MET A 6 -53.73 -16.56 -12.76
CA MET A 6 -52.43 -17.19 -12.95
C MET A 6 -52.31 -17.95 -14.29
N LYS A 7 -51.08 -18.11 -14.80
CA LYS A 7 -50.39 -19.39 -15.12
C LYS A 7 -49.22 -19.23 -16.07
N GLY A 8 -48.13 -19.96 -15.79
CA GLY A 8 -47.16 -20.37 -16.78
C GLY A 8 -45.82 -20.82 -16.20
N GLU A 9 -45.77 -22.01 -15.59
CA GLU A 9 -44.53 -22.76 -15.35
C GLU A 9 -43.94 -23.21 -16.68
N HIS A 10 -42.62 -23.03 -16.88
CA HIS A 10 -41.87 -23.84 -17.85
C HIS A 10 -40.64 -24.44 -17.17
N MET A 11 -40.79 -25.73 -16.92
CA MET A 11 -39.82 -26.72 -16.57
C MET A 11 -39.00 -27.05 -17.84
N ILE A 12 -37.66 -26.87 -17.83
CA ILE A 12 -36.78 -27.42 -18.88
C ILE A 12 -35.76 -28.35 -18.25
N THR A 13 -35.88 -29.56 -18.66
CA THR A 13 -35.16 -30.79 -18.39
C THR A 13 -33.66 -30.77 -18.65
N SER A 14 -32.96 -31.37 -17.70
CA SER A 14 -31.55 -31.81 -17.79
C SER A 14 -31.28 -32.76 -18.97
N LYS A 15 -30.18 -32.57 -19.69
CA LYS A 15 -29.54 -33.62 -20.49
C LYS A 15 -28.11 -33.85 -20.00
N ARG A 16 -27.94 -35.00 -19.37
CA ARG A 16 -26.64 -35.64 -19.12
C ARG A 16 -26.11 -36.19 -20.46
N ILE A 17 -24.88 -35.90 -20.79
CA ILE A 17 -24.14 -36.64 -21.83
C ILE A 17 -22.94 -37.26 -21.16
N LEU A 18 -22.90 -38.60 -21.28
CA LEU A 18 -21.88 -39.53 -20.86
C LEU A 18 -21.02 -39.85 -22.10
N ALA A 19 -19.68 -39.79 -21.99
CA ALA A 19 -18.78 -40.53 -22.89
C ALA A 19 -17.37 -40.43 -22.31
N ALA A 20 -16.83 -41.43 -21.83
CA ALA A 20 -16.17 -42.64 -22.39
C ALA A 20 -14.64 -42.41 -22.47
N THR A 21 -14.01 -43.08 -21.55
CA THR A 21 -12.58 -43.41 -21.43
C THR A 21 -11.97 -44.04 -22.71
N LEU A 22 -10.73 -43.69 -23.04
CA LEU A 22 -9.83 -44.54 -23.80
C LEU A 22 -8.43 -44.49 -23.21
N VAL A 23 -7.99 -45.64 -22.72
CA VAL A 23 -6.65 -46.01 -22.26
C VAL A 23 -5.86 -46.52 -23.48
N ALA A 24 -4.64 -46.06 -23.67
CA ALA A 24 -3.65 -46.78 -24.43
C ALA A 24 -2.26 -46.63 -23.82
N ALA A 25 -1.72 -47.74 -23.40
CA ALA A 25 -0.40 -47.93 -22.82
C ALA A 25 0.60 -48.42 -23.90
N LEU A 26 1.87 -48.49 -23.49
CA LEU A 26 3.08 -49.05 -24.10
C LEU A 26 3.92 -48.08 -24.97
N GLY A 27 5.22 -47.96 -24.78
CA GLY A 27 6.23 -48.96 -24.45
C GLY A 27 7.59 -48.35 -24.11
N LEU A 28 8.28 -49.10 -23.29
CA LEU A 28 9.69 -48.97 -22.94
C LEU A 28 10.60 -49.23 -24.14
N THR A 29 11.74 -48.52 -24.23
CA THR A 29 13.02 -49.16 -24.60
C THR A 29 14.18 -48.44 -23.91
N ALA A 30 14.95 -49.23 -23.18
CA ALA A 30 16.26 -48.89 -22.61
C ALA A 30 17.36 -49.30 -23.61
N ALA A 31 18.45 -48.54 -23.64
CA ALA A 31 19.81 -48.99 -24.01
C ALA A 31 20.80 -47.97 -23.47
N ALA A 32 21.55 -48.32 -22.72
CA ALA A 32 22.77 -48.62 -22.02
C ALA A 32 24.02 -48.61 -22.92
N CYS A 33 25.17 -48.34 -22.20
CA CYS A 33 26.58 -48.41 -22.54
C CYS A 33 27.21 -47.06 -22.91
N GLY A 34 28.28 -46.59 -22.24
CA GLY A 34 29.31 -47.18 -21.40
C GLY A 34 30.67 -46.67 -21.85
N GLY A 35 31.65 -46.50 -20.92
CA GLY A 35 33.06 -46.26 -21.19
C GLY A 35 33.52 -44.86 -20.74
N ASP A 36 34.09 -44.71 -19.57
CA ASP A 36 35.35 -44.99 -18.95
C ASP A 36 36.55 -44.17 -19.45
N GLU A 37 37.19 -43.66 -18.43
CA GLU A 37 38.62 -43.45 -18.13
C GLU A 37 39.23 -42.14 -18.66
N GLU A 38 40.14 -41.51 -18.00
CA GLU A 38 40.85 -41.53 -16.70
C GLU A 38 41.72 -40.28 -16.61
N THR A 39 41.89 -39.82 -15.36
CA THR A 39 43.08 -39.29 -14.67
C THR A 39 44.09 -38.37 -15.41
N THR A 40 44.51 -37.31 -14.79
CA THR A 40 45.66 -37.07 -13.89
C THR A 40 45.81 -35.59 -13.66
N SER A 41 45.79 -35.08 -12.44
CA SER A 41 46.81 -34.88 -11.41
C SER A 41 48.00 -34.01 -11.80
N THR A 42 48.24 -33.10 -10.88
CA THR A 42 49.48 -32.42 -10.41
C THR A 42 49.63 -30.95 -10.85
N THR A 43 50.08 -30.00 -10.09
CA THR A 43 50.68 -29.82 -8.78
C THR A 43 50.81 -28.33 -8.53
N ALA A 44 50.84 -27.94 -7.27
CA ALA A 44 51.13 -26.61 -6.73
C ALA A 44 52.50 -26.07 -7.10
N ALA A 45 52.63 -24.74 -7.13
CA ALA A 45 53.83 -24.03 -6.68
C ALA A 45 53.48 -22.63 -6.25
N ALA A 46 53.84 -22.33 -5.01
CA ALA A 46 53.91 -21.01 -4.40
C ALA A 46 55.24 -20.34 -4.73
N ALA A 47 55.24 -19.02 -4.74
CA ALA A 47 56.40 -18.14 -4.37
C ALA A 47 55.89 -16.71 -4.51
N GLU A 48 55.75 -15.99 -3.43
CA GLU A 48 56.72 -15.13 -2.69
C GLU A 48 56.84 -13.72 -3.25
N GLU A 49 56.49 -12.85 -2.37
CA GLU A 49 56.82 -11.43 -2.09
C GLU A 49 57.81 -10.73 -3.00
N THR A 50 57.48 -9.46 -3.33
CA THR A 50 58.44 -8.35 -3.13
C THR A 50 57.71 -7.02 -2.90
N ALA A 51 57.86 -6.48 -1.73
CA ALA A 51 57.58 -5.09 -1.40
C ALA A 51 58.66 -4.18 -2.01
N THR A 52 58.25 -3.05 -2.56
CA THR A 52 59.17 -1.89 -2.68
C THR A 52 58.36 -0.59 -2.52
N THR A 53 58.83 0.17 -1.57
CA THR A 53 58.52 1.48 -1.02
C THR A 53 58.61 2.65 -1.98
N MET A 54 57.86 3.72 -1.58
CA MET A 54 58.09 5.17 -1.71
C MET A 54 57.72 5.87 -3.02
N ALA A 55 56.73 6.75 -2.94
CA ALA A 55 56.94 8.20 -3.06
C ALA A 55 55.70 8.96 -2.57
N GLU A 56 55.93 9.80 -1.64
CA GLU A 56 55.15 10.89 -1.07
C GLU A 56 55.01 12.02 -2.10
N GLU A 57 53.91 12.69 -2.12
CA GLU A 57 53.56 14.10 -2.39
C GLU A 57 52.24 14.15 -3.19
N THR A 58 51.21 14.82 -2.83
CA THR A 58 50.96 16.15 -2.30
C THR A 58 49.57 16.20 -1.73
N ALA A 59 49.43 16.58 -0.48
CA ALA A 59 48.14 16.94 0.12
C ALA A 59 47.68 18.28 -0.47
N THR A 60 46.56 18.25 -1.18
CA THR A 60 45.78 19.46 -1.45
C THR A 60 44.61 19.46 -0.47
N THR A 61 44.75 20.30 0.53
CA THR A 61 43.71 20.71 1.46
C THR A 61 42.51 21.24 0.67
N MET A 62 41.48 20.44 0.54
CA MET A 62 40.13 20.91 0.28
C MET A 62 39.47 21.17 1.62
N ALA A 63 38.87 22.35 1.70
CA ALA A 63 38.24 22.89 2.87
C ALA A 63 37.28 21.91 3.53
N ASP A 64 37.48 21.80 4.82
CA ASP A 64 36.55 21.26 5.80
C ASP A 64 35.24 22.04 5.69
N GLU A 65 34.30 21.54 4.90
CA GLU A 65 32.90 21.88 5.07
C GLU A 65 32.44 21.20 6.36
N THR A 66 32.44 21.97 7.42
CA THR A 66 31.84 21.66 8.70
C THR A 66 30.44 21.15 8.45
N ALA A 67 30.28 19.84 8.30
CA ALA A 67 29.04 19.20 8.59
C ALA A 67 28.70 19.52 10.05
N THR A 68 27.88 20.51 10.26
CA THR A 68 27.25 20.79 11.54
C THR A 68 26.45 19.54 11.84
N THR A 69 27.04 18.61 12.58
CA THR A 69 26.28 17.59 13.32
C THR A 69 25.37 18.40 14.23
N MET A 70 24.12 18.59 13.79
CA MET A 70 23.05 18.93 14.66
C MET A 70 23.11 17.91 15.79
N ALA A 71 23.32 18.34 17.01
CA ALA A 71 23.15 17.52 18.17
C ALA A 71 21.79 16.84 18.00
N ALA A 72 21.74 15.52 18.06
CA ALA A 72 20.48 14.81 18.09
C ALA A 72 19.68 15.43 19.22
N GLY A 73 18.60 16.17 18.87
CA GLY A 73 17.74 16.79 19.85
C GLY A 73 17.26 15.68 20.77
N GLU A 74 17.25 15.94 22.07
CA GLU A 74 16.66 15.02 23.04
C GLU A 74 15.22 14.75 22.57
N MET A 75 14.83 13.45 22.51
CA MET A 75 13.48 13.07 22.11
C MET A 75 12.49 13.69 23.11
N PRO A 76 11.35 14.20 22.69
CA PRO A 76 10.38 14.76 23.63
C PRO A 76 9.89 13.69 24.60
N ASP A 77 9.72 14.05 25.86
CA ASP A 77 9.16 13.17 26.89
C ASP A 77 7.64 13.23 26.84
N GLY A 78 7.01 12.14 26.51
CA GLY A 78 5.55 11.97 26.43
C GLY A 78 4.95 11.18 27.57
N SER A 79 5.71 10.90 28.64
CA SER A 79 5.28 10.01 29.74
C SER A 79 3.99 10.46 30.46
N ASP A 80 3.69 11.75 30.44
CA ASP A 80 2.47 12.35 31.03
C ASP A 80 1.35 12.56 29.98
N VAL A 81 1.56 12.14 28.70
CA VAL A 81 0.61 12.36 27.60
C VAL A 81 -0.12 11.08 27.24
N THR A 82 -1.42 11.18 27.07
CA THR A 82 -2.27 10.08 26.57
C THR A 82 -2.74 10.41 25.15
N VAL A 83 -2.50 9.47 24.23
CA VAL A 83 -2.98 9.49 22.85
C VAL A 83 -4.14 8.53 22.69
N GLY A 84 -5.28 9.00 22.23
CA GLY A 84 -6.41 8.16 21.81
C GLY A 84 -6.26 7.83 20.32
N LEU A 85 -6.11 6.57 19.98
CA LEU A 85 -6.09 6.11 18.58
C LEU A 85 -7.37 5.35 18.27
N THR A 86 -8.20 5.89 17.37
CA THR A 86 -9.42 5.23 16.91
C THR A 86 -9.17 4.73 15.49
N PHE A 87 -9.08 3.40 15.35
CA PHE A 87 -8.94 2.74 14.05
C PHE A 87 -10.23 2.82 13.22
N ASP A 88 -10.14 2.58 11.92
CA ASP A 88 -11.32 2.26 11.12
C ASP A 88 -11.80 0.83 11.46
N LEU A 89 -12.93 0.40 10.91
CA LEU A 89 -13.70 -0.77 11.34
C LEU A 89 -12.90 -2.09 11.42
N LEU A 90 -11.84 -2.22 10.65
CA LEU A 90 -10.99 -3.43 10.66
C LEU A 90 -10.00 -3.47 11.83
N GLY A 91 -9.58 -2.32 12.34
CA GLY A 91 -8.55 -2.28 13.37
C GLY A 91 -7.21 -2.87 12.91
N ARG A 92 -6.39 -3.30 13.89
CA ARG A 92 -5.10 -3.98 13.61
C ARG A 92 -5.32 -5.32 12.92
N GLY A 93 -4.44 -5.66 11.98
CA GLY A 93 -4.40 -6.94 11.26
C GLY A 93 -4.92 -6.86 9.84
N ASP A 94 -5.13 -5.66 9.27
CA ASP A 94 -5.52 -5.46 7.88
C ASP A 94 -4.35 -5.56 6.88
N GLN A 95 -3.12 -5.67 7.37
CA GLN A 95 -1.87 -5.72 6.60
C GLN A 95 -1.66 -4.50 5.67
N SER A 96 -2.35 -3.40 5.93
CA SER A 96 -2.45 -2.23 5.07
C SER A 96 -2.55 -0.95 5.92
N PHE A 97 -3.68 -0.23 5.84
CA PHE A 97 -3.93 1.11 6.36
C PHE A 97 -3.89 1.21 7.89
N ASN A 98 -4.66 0.37 8.60
CA ASN A 98 -4.70 0.40 10.05
C ASN A 98 -3.39 -0.11 10.67
N ASP A 99 -2.77 -1.14 10.07
CA ASP A 99 -1.47 -1.63 10.53
C ASP A 99 -0.36 -0.60 10.33
N SER A 100 -0.43 0.22 9.28
CA SER A 100 0.48 1.35 9.09
C SER A 100 0.29 2.39 10.20
N ALA A 101 -0.95 2.77 10.53
CA ALA A 101 -1.23 3.67 11.67
C ALA A 101 -0.72 3.08 13.00
N ALA A 102 -0.95 1.78 13.20
CA ALA A 102 -0.48 1.05 14.36
C ALA A 102 1.06 1.08 14.50
N ALA A 103 1.78 0.91 13.41
CA ALA A 103 3.24 1.00 13.42
C ALA A 103 3.75 2.39 13.83
N GLY A 104 3.05 3.44 13.40
CA GLY A 104 3.37 4.82 13.78
C GLY A 104 3.20 5.07 15.27
N ILE A 105 2.09 4.63 15.85
CA ILE A 105 1.83 4.81 17.29
C ILE A 105 2.74 3.92 18.14
N ASP A 106 3.01 2.67 17.71
CA ASP A 106 3.94 1.79 18.41
C ASP A 106 5.35 2.41 18.48
N LYS A 107 5.76 3.07 17.38
CA LYS A 107 7.02 3.82 17.36
C LYS A 107 6.98 5.03 18.30
N ALA A 108 5.88 5.77 18.36
CA ALA A 108 5.73 6.91 19.28
C ALA A 108 5.77 6.46 20.74
N ILE A 109 5.15 5.31 21.08
CA ILE A 109 5.27 4.70 22.42
C ILE A 109 6.75 4.41 22.74
N ALA A 110 7.46 3.78 21.80
CA ALA A 110 8.84 3.37 22.01
C ALA A 110 9.80 4.56 22.18
N ASP A 111 9.60 5.62 21.40
CA ASP A 111 10.51 6.76 21.35
C ASP A 111 10.17 7.84 22.39
N PHE A 112 8.88 8.08 22.65
CA PHE A 112 8.43 9.20 23.51
C PHE A 112 7.85 8.75 24.85
N GLY A 113 7.47 7.48 24.99
CA GLY A 113 6.88 6.97 26.22
C GLY A 113 5.41 7.37 26.44
N VAL A 114 4.69 7.81 25.39
CA VAL A 114 3.27 8.15 25.48
C VAL A 114 2.42 6.96 25.94
N THR A 115 1.34 7.22 26.67
CA THR A 115 0.28 6.23 26.93
C THR A 115 -0.70 6.24 25.77
N VAL A 116 -1.16 5.08 25.33
CA VAL A 116 -2.08 4.98 24.19
C VAL A 116 -3.35 4.21 24.57
N ASN A 117 -4.50 4.79 24.23
CA ASN A 117 -5.80 4.14 24.28
C ASN A 117 -6.25 3.82 22.84
N GLU A 118 -6.27 2.54 22.50
CA GLU A 118 -6.72 2.08 21.17
C GLU A 118 -8.18 1.65 21.21
N VAL A 119 -8.94 2.05 20.18
CA VAL A 119 -10.34 1.63 19.99
C VAL A 119 -10.55 1.29 18.52
N THR A 120 -11.25 0.18 18.26
CA THR A 120 -11.82 -0.16 16.96
C THR A 120 -13.35 -0.12 17.09
N PRO A 121 -14.05 0.78 16.38
CA PRO A 121 -15.50 0.85 16.42
C PRO A 121 -16.13 -0.47 15.97
N THR A 122 -17.20 -0.89 16.66
CA THR A 122 -17.90 -2.13 16.32
C THR A 122 -18.69 -2.05 15.02
N ASP A 123 -19.05 -0.84 14.63
CA ASP A 123 -19.74 -0.51 13.38
C ASP A 123 -19.63 1.00 13.10
N ALA A 124 -20.08 1.41 11.92
CA ALA A 124 -20.01 2.82 11.49
C ALA A 124 -20.74 3.80 12.43
N SER A 125 -21.78 3.37 13.12
CA SER A 125 -22.56 4.23 14.04
C SER A 125 -21.86 4.46 15.38
N ALA A 126 -20.89 3.62 15.73
CA ALA A 126 -20.10 3.75 16.97
C ALA A 126 -18.99 4.79 16.84
N ARG A 127 -18.53 5.13 15.62
CA ARG A 127 -17.39 6.01 15.38
C ARG A 127 -17.42 7.32 16.19
N GLY A 128 -18.54 8.06 16.14
CA GLY A 128 -18.66 9.32 16.86
C GLY A 128 -18.66 9.14 18.38
N THR A 129 -19.27 8.06 18.89
CA THR A 129 -19.29 7.76 20.34
C THR A 129 -17.88 7.41 20.83
N ASP A 130 -17.17 6.55 20.06
CA ASP A 130 -15.82 6.12 20.41
C ASP A 130 -14.83 7.31 20.35
N LEU A 131 -14.95 8.16 19.33
CA LEU A 131 -14.13 9.36 19.22
C LEU A 131 -14.39 10.35 20.39
N GLN A 132 -15.65 10.52 20.82
CA GLN A 132 -15.98 11.33 21.99
C GLN A 132 -15.40 10.73 23.28
N LEU A 133 -15.46 9.41 23.43
CA LEU A 133 -14.88 8.73 24.60
C LEU A 133 -13.36 8.90 24.64
N GLN A 134 -12.70 8.86 23.48
CA GLN A 134 -11.27 9.15 23.40
C GLN A 134 -10.97 10.59 23.81
N ALA A 135 -11.79 11.56 23.38
CA ALA A 135 -11.62 12.96 23.75
C ALA A 135 -11.74 13.22 25.27
N GLU A 136 -12.55 12.41 25.97
CA GLU A 136 -12.70 12.49 27.44
C GLU A 136 -11.52 11.93 28.22
N ASN A 137 -10.64 11.14 27.56
CA ASN A 137 -9.60 10.35 28.23
C ASN A 137 -8.21 10.54 27.60
N SER A 138 -8.04 11.46 26.67
CA SER A 138 -6.79 11.65 25.94
C SER A 138 -6.49 13.14 25.71
N ASP A 139 -5.22 13.45 25.52
CA ASP A 139 -4.72 14.79 25.24
C ASP A 139 -4.67 15.06 23.71
N LEU A 140 -4.35 14.01 22.95
CA LEU A 140 -4.38 13.99 21.50
C LEU A 140 -5.26 12.82 21.03
N VAL A 141 -6.18 13.05 20.13
CA VAL A 141 -7.04 12.01 19.53
C VAL A 141 -6.75 11.89 18.04
N ILE A 142 -6.41 10.68 17.59
CA ILE A 142 -6.14 10.39 16.19
C ILE A 142 -7.23 9.46 15.65
N GLY A 143 -7.95 9.91 14.61
CA GLY A 143 -8.92 9.11 13.86
C GLY A 143 -8.29 8.57 12.57
N VAL A 144 -8.29 7.26 12.40
CA VAL A 144 -7.70 6.57 11.25
C VAL A 144 -8.74 6.44 10.14
N GLY A 145 -8.76 7.42 9.23
CA GLY A 145 -9.62 7.43 8.06
C GLY A 145 -10.60 8.61 8.00
N PHE A 146 -10.90 9.03 6.77
CA PHE A 146 -11.78 10.17 6.47
C PHE A 146 -13.20 10.03 7.03
N SER A 147 -13.65 8.81 7.32
CA SER A 147 -14.99 8.55 7.88
C SER A 147 -15.22 9.20 9.25
N PHE A 148 -14.16 9.59 9.96
CA PHE A 148 -14.23 10.29 11.23
C PHE A 148 -14.39 11.81 11.09
N ALA A 149 -14.14 12.40 9.93
CA ALA A 149 -13.99 13.84 9.75
C ALA A 149 -15.21 14.66 10.23
N SER A 150 -16.43 14.22 9.89
CA SER A 150 -17.66 14.92 10.26
C SER A 150 -17.86 14.98 11.78
N ASP A 151 -17.66 13.83 12.45
CA ASP A 151 -17.80 13.73 13.91
C ASP A 151 -16.67 14.48 14.60
N ALA A 152 -15.44 14.35 14.08
CA ALA A 152 -14.25 15.03 14.62
C ALA A 152 -14.41 16.55 14.63
N LYS A 153 -14.93 17.17 13.56
CA LYS A 153 -15.21 18.61 13.52
C LYS A 153 -16.15 19.06 14.65
N THR A 154 -17.20 18.26 14.89
CA THR A 154 -18.18 18.55 15.94
C THR A 154 -17.60 18.33 17.34
N ILE A 155 -16.90 17.22 17.54
CA ILE A 155 -16.35 16.82 18.84
C ILE A 155 -15.18 17.72 19.22
N ALA A 156 -14.27 18.04 18.29
CA ALA A 156 -13.15 18.94 18.54
C ALA A 156 -13.63 20.35 18.95
N ALA A 157 -14.66 20.88 18.29
CA ALA A 157 -15.25 22.17 18.69
C ALA A 157 -15.84 22.14 20.09
N ALA A 158 -16.33 21.00 20.57
CA ALA A 158 -16.87 20.83 21.92
C ALA A 158 -15.79 20.55 22.98
N ASN A 159 -14.58 20.14 22.60
CA ASN A 159 -13.45 19.78 23.45
C ASN A 159 -12.21 20.62 23.09
N PRO A 160 -12.20 21.93 23.34
CA PRO A 160 -11.14 22.82 22.84
C PRO A 160 -9.76 22.61 23.50
N ASP A 161 -9.70 21.90 24.60
CA ASP A 161 -8.45 21.57 25.32
C ASP A 161 -7.80 20.25 24.82
N VAL A 162 -8.47 19.53 23.91
CA VAL A 162 -7.98 18.27 23.30
C VAL A 162 -7.58 18.55 21.86
N SER A 163 -6.44 18.02 21.41
CA SER A 163 -6.04 18.10 20.01
C SER A 163 -6.56 16.89 19.23
N PHE A 164 -6.93 17.10 17.96
CA PHE A 164 -7.44 16.06 17.08
C PHE A 164 -6.61 15.99 15.80
N ALA A 165 -6.41 14.79 15.28
CA ALA A 165 -5.81 14.58 13.97
C ALA A 165 -6.60 13.52 13.20
N ILE A 166 -6.98 13.80 11.96
CA ILE A 166 -7.76 12.87 11.13
C ILE A 166 -6.96 12.53 9.88
N ILE A 167 -6.76 11.23 9.69
CA ILE A 167 -6.08 10.71 8.51
C ILE A 167 -7.08 10.70 7.34
N ASP A 168 -6.61 11.12 6.16
CA ASP A 168 -7.36 11.14 4.89
C ASP A 168 -8.46 12.21 4.79
N ASP A 169 -8.51 13.17 5.70
CA ASP A 169 -9.33 14.39 5.56
C ASP A 169 -8.49 15.62 5.91
N GLY A 170 -8.65 16.71 5.17
CA GLY A 170 -7.90 17.95 5.40
C GLY A 170 -8.35 18.75 6.60
N MET A 171 -9.43 18.37 7.26
CA MET A 171 -10.05 19.09 8.38
C MET A 171 -10.25 20.59 8.10
N LEU A 172 -10.58 20.89 6.84
CA LEU A 172 -10.78 22.25 6.35
C LEU A 172 -12.23 22.73 6.58
N ASN A 173 -12.38 24.05 6.63
CA ASN A 173 -13.68 24.72 6.63
C ASN A 173 -14.39 24.62 5.27
N ASP A 174 -15.64 25.08 5.19
CA ASP A 174 -16.47 24.96 3.98
C ASP A 174 -15.93 25.77 2.78
N THR A 175 -15.01 26.70 3.02
CA THR A 175 -14.37 27.51 1.97
C THR A 175 -13.00 27.00 1.56
N PHE A 176 -12.52 25.96 2.22
CA PHE A 176 -11.21 25.30 2.00
C PHE A 176 -10.01 26.27 2.13
N ASP A 177 -10.14 27.36 2.87
CA ASP A 177 -9.12 28.39 3.06
C ASP A 177 -8.52 28.44 4.48
N GLY A 178 -8.92 27.50 5.33
CA GLY A 178 -8.40 27.37 6.70
C GLY A 178 -8.97 26.17 7.44
N PRO A 179 -8.54 25.91 8.68
CA PRO A 179 -9.04 24.80 9.47
C PRO A 179 -10.54 24.95 9.77
N ALA A 180 -11.23 23.82 9.89
CA ALA A 180 -12.62 23.79 10.32
C ALA A 180 -12.74 24.19 11.81
N VAL A 181 -11.78 23.76 12.62
CA VAL A 181 -11.64 24.06 14.06
C VAL A 181 -10.16 24.20 14.41
N GLU A 182 -9.86 25.05 15.39
CA GLU A 182 -8.49 25.46 15.74
C GLU A 182 -7.64 24.37 16.42
N ASN A 183 -8.25 23.28 16.84
CA ASN A 183 -7.62 22.15 17.53
C ASN A 183 -7.68 20.83 16.72
N ALA A 184 -7.92 20.90 15.41
CA ALA A 184 -7.97 19.72 14.57
C ALA A 184 -7.07 19.83 13.33
N ALA A 185 -6.15 18.90 13.19
CA ALA A 185 -5.28 18.70 12.04
C ALA A 185 -5.86 17.66 11.08
N GLY A 186 -5.67 17.88 9.79
CA GLY A 186 -5.95 16.91 8.74
C GLY A 186 -4.66 16.39 8.13
N LEU A 187 -4.52 15.09 8.03
CA LEU A 187 -3.33 14.40 7.53
C LEU A 187 -3.67 13.74 6.19
N VAL A 188 -3.36 14.42 5.08
CA VAL A 188 -3.72 13.99 3.73
C VAL A 188 -2.50 13.55 2.93
N PHE A 189 -2.71 12.70 1.93
CA PHE A 189 -1.64 12.15 1.11
C PHE A 189 -1.86 12.46 -0.37
N SER A 190 -0.76 12.44 -1.13
CA SER A 190 -0.80 12.53 -2.59
C SER A 190 -0.77 11.13 -3.18
N GLU A 191 -1.87 10.39 -3.00
CA GLU A 191 -2.00 8.98 -3.39
C GLU A 191 -1.74 8.77 -4.87
N GLU A 192 -2.14 9.73 -5.71
CA GLU A 192 -1.89 9.72 -7.13
C GLU A 192 -0.40 9.64 -7.47
N GLN A 193 0.46 10.28 -6.67
CA GLN A 193 1.90 10.32 -6.94
C GLN A 193 2.57 8.96 -6.69
N GLY A 194 2.26 8.30 -5.56
CA GLY A 194 2.76 6.95 -5.28
C GLY A 194 2.19 5.93 -6.27
N SER A 195 0.90 6.06 -6.60
CA SER A 195 0.23 5.19 -7.57
C SER A 195 0.80 5.33 -8.98
N TYR A 196 1.26 6.52 -9.37
CA TYR A 196 1.96 6.72 -10.63
C TYR A 196 3.23 5.86 -10.71
N LEU A 197 4.03 5.80 -9.64
CA LEU A 197 5.26 5.00 -9.62
C LEU A 197 4.96 3.51 -9.80
N VAL A 198 3.96 2.98 -9.10
CA VAL A 198 3.61 1.56 -9.27
C VAL A 198 2.90 1.28 -10.59
N GLY A 199 2.28 2.29 -11.22
CA GLY A 199 1.81 2.24 -12.60
C GLY A 199 2.95 2.13 -13.61
N VAL A 200 4.01 2.91 -13.44
CA VAL A 200 5.27 2.81 -14.22
C VAL A 200 5.86 1.41 -14.04
N ALA A 201 5.96 0.91 -12.79
CA ALA A 201 6.46 -0.43 -12.51
C ALA A 201 5.63 -1.50 -13.21
N ALA A 202 4.30 -1.43 -13.14
CA ALA A 202 3.40 -2.37 -13.80
C ALA A 202 3.62 -2.41 -15.32
N ALA A 203 3.70 -1.25 -15.96
CA ALA A 203 3.89 -1.19 -17.42
C ALA A 203 5.26 -1.71 -17.88
N LEU A 204 6.34 -1.44 -17.10
CA LEU A 204 7.68 -1.95 -17.39
C LEU A 204 7.82 -3.45 -17.18
N LYS A 205 7.05 -4.02 -16.23
CA LYS A 205 7.10 -5.45 -15.87
C LYS A 205 6.05 -6.30 -16.57
N SER A 206 4.98 -5.69 -17.10
CA SER A 206 3.96 -6.42 -17.85
C SER A 206 4.52 -7.03 -19.14
N THR A 207 4.18 -8.28 -19.37
CA THR A 207 4.55 -9.05 -20.57
C THR A 207 3.39 -9.16 -21.56
N THR A 208 2.17 -8.92 -21.10
CA THR A 208 0.95 -9.01 -21.92
C THR A 208 0.50 -7.66 -22.47
N GLY A 209 0.91 -6.55 -21.84
CA GLY A 209 0.39 -5.23 -22.12
C GLY A 209 -1.03 -5.00 -21.58
N SER A 210 -1.50 -5.86 -20.68
CA SER A 210 -2.77 -5.73 -19.96
C SER A 210 -2.50 -5.84 -18.45
N ILE A 211 -2.99 -4.85 -17.70
CA ILE A 211 -2.86 -4.76 -16.24
C ILE A 211 -4.23 -4.49 -15.61
N GLY A 212 -4.36 -4.68 -14.30
CA GLY A 212 -5.61 -4.46 -13.58
C GLY A 212 -5.48 -3.44 -12.46
N PHE A 213 -6.60 -2.81 -12.13
CA PHE A 213 -6.80 -2.00 -10.93
C PHE A 213 -8.07 -2.46 -10.20
N ILE A 214 -7.97 -2.69 -8.90
CA ILE A 214 -9.10 -3.00 -8.02
C ILE A 214 -9.17 -1.93 -6.93
N GLY A 215 -10.19 -1.08 -6.98
CA GLY A 215 -10.49 -0.11 -5.93
C GLY A 215 -11.47 -0.66 -4.90
N GLY A 216 -11.33 -0.25 -3.63
CA GLY A 216 -12.27 -0.66 -2.58
C GLY A 216 -13.68 -0.12 -2.84
N VAL A 217 -13.82 1.21 -2.97
CA VAL A 217 -15.13 1.88 -3.11
C VAL A 217 -15.07 2.95 -4.20
N SER A 218 -15.96 2.89 -5.18
CA SER A 218 -16.12 3.93 -6.21
C SER A 218 -16.93 5.13 -5.70
N GLY A 219 -16.79 6.28 -6.39
CA GLY A 219 -17.48 7.51 -6.02
C GLY A 219 -16.85 8.24 -4.82
N ILE A 220 -15.62 7.90 -4.47
CA ILE A 220 -14.81 8.58 -3.45
C ILE A 220 -13.55 9.10 -4.12
N GLY A 221 -13.43 10.44 -4.25
CA GLY A 221 -12.31 11.06 -4.94
C GLY A 221 -10.92 10.67 -4.40
N LEU A 222 -10.83 10.32 -3.10
CA LEU A 222 -9.60 9.79 -2.51
C LEU A 222 -9.19 8.46 -3.15
N ILE A 223 -10.13 7.53 -3.36
CA ILE A 223 -9.84 6.22 -3.95
C ILE A 223 -9.62 6.36 -5.46
N GLU A 224 -10.30 7.29 -6.11
CA GLU A 224 -10.11 7.58 -7.53
C GLU A 224 -8.72 8.14 -7.86
N LYS A 225 -8.03 8.80 -6.91
CA LYS A 225 -6.63 9.22 -7.09
C LYS A 225 -5.67 8.05 -7.31
N PHE A 226 -5.90 6.91 -6.64
CA PHE A 226 -5.08 5.72 -6.83
C PHE A 226 -5.20 5.20 -8.27
N GLU A 227 -6.43 5.10 -8.79
CA GLU A 227 -6.69 4.70 -10.18
C GLU A 227 -6.06 5.67 -11.18
N ALA A 228 -6.29 6.98 -10.97
CA ALA A 228 -5.79 8.02 -11.86
C ALA A 228 -4.26 8.01 -11.96
N GLY A 229 -3.58 7.95 -10.82
CA GLY A 229 -2.12 7.87 -10.76
C GLY A 229 -1.59 6.61 -11.43
N TYR A 230 -2.13 5.44 -11.08
CA TYR A 230 -1.73 4.16 -11.65
C TYR A 230 -1.87 4.11 -13.17
N THR A 231 -3.03 4.52 -13.67
CA THR A 231 -3.31 4.56 -15.10
C THR A 231 -2.38 5.53 -15.83
N ALA A 232 -2.18 6.73 -15.28
CA ALA A 232 -1.29 7.73 -15.88
C ALA A 232 0.16 7.27 -15.91
N GLY A 233 0.64 6.63 -14.82
CA GLY A 233 1.99 6.06 -14.74
C GLY A 233 2.20 4.95 -15.77
N ALA A 234 1.25 4.04 -15.88
CA ALA A 234 1.32 2.94 -16.85
C ALA A 234 1.31 3.46 -18.30
N MET A 235 0.42 4.39 -18.63
CA MET A 235 0.32 4.98 -19.97
C MET A 235 1.53 5.86 -20.34
N SER A 236 2.25 6.40 -19.37
CA SER A 236 3.48 7.16 -19.64
C SER A 236 4.60 6.27 -20.20
N VAL A 237 4.60 4.98 -19.85
CA VAL A 237 5.55 3.98 -20.35
C VAL A 237 5.05 3.33 -21.63
N ASN A 238 3.78 2.92 -21.65
CA ASN A 238 3.15 2.26 -22.79
C ASN A 238 1.76 2.88 -23.04
N PRO A 239 1.62 3.78 -24.02
CA PRO A 239 0.35 4.43 -24.32
C PRO A 239 -0.78 3.49 -24.78
N ASP A 240 -0.43 2.29 -25.24
CA ASP A 240 -1.37 1.26 -25.71
C ASP A 240 -1.70 0.22 -24.63
N ILE A 241 -1.21 0.39 -23.40
CA ILE A 241 -1.47 -0.55 -22.30
C ILE A 241 -2.96 -0.57 -21.95
N VAL A 242 -3.51 -1.75 -21.76
CA VAL A 242 -4.90 -1.91 -21.32
C VAL A 242 -4.93 -1.94 -19.80
N VAL A 243 -5.67 -1.04 -19.18
CA VAL A 243 -5.95 -1.04 -17.73
C VAL A 243 -7.39 -1.50 -17.53
N GLN A 244 -7.55 -2.70 -16.95
CA GLN A 244 -8.85 -3.22 -16.54
C GLN A 244 -9.17 -2.65 -15.16
N VAL A 245 -10.32 -1.97 -15.00
CA VAL A 245 -10.69 -1.32 -13.75
C VAL A 245 -11.94 -1.95 -13.17
N ALA A 246 -11.90 -2.24 -11.86
CA ALA A 246 -13.08 -2.65 -11.09
C ALA A 246 -13.04 -2.05 -9.68
N TYR A 247 -14.22 -1.89 -9.10
CA TYR A 247 -14.40 -1.50 -7.71
C TYR A 247 -15.23 -2.56 -7.00
N LEU A 248 -14.92 -2.83 -5.74
CA LEU A 248 -15.59 -3.87 -4.95
C LEU A 248 -16.97 -3.43 -4.46
N SER A 249 -17.15 -2.13 -4.19
CA SER A 249 -18.45 -1.55 -3.85
C SER A 249 -18.56 -0.11 -4.37
N GLU A 250 -19.73 0.48 -4.21
CA GLU A 250 -20.04 1.88 -4.56
C GLU A 250 -20.50 2.64 -3.32
N PHE A 251 -20.01 3.88 -3.17
CA PHE A 251 -20.46 4.76 -2.07
C PHE A 251 -22.00 4.81 -2.00
N PRO A 252 -22.63 4.69 -0.81
CA PRO A 252 -22.03 4.74 0.52
C PRO A 252 -21.69 3.37 1.15
N ASP A 253 -21.55 2.31 0.38
CA ASP A 253 -21.15 0.99 0.89
C ASP A 253 -19.63 0.88 1.00
N PHE A 254 -19.09 0.80 2.22
CA PHE A 254 -17.67 0.67 2.51
C PHE A 254 -17.20 -0.79 2.63
N GLY A 255 -18.09 -1.78 2.44
CA GLY A 255 -17.74 -3.19 2.52
C GLY A 255 -16.65 -3.63 1.52
N GLY A 256 -16.43 -2.85 0.47
CA GLY A 256 -15.34 -3.10 -0.49
C GLY A 256 -13.92 -3.07 0.09
N PHE A 257 -13.72 -2.57 1.31
CA PHE A 257 -12.42 -2.66 1.99
C PHE A 257 -12.27 -3.95 2.83
N GLU A 258 -13.34 -4.74 3.01
CA GLU A 258 -13.43 -5.88 3.92
C GLU A 258 -13.81 -7.20 3.23
N ASP A 259 -13.72 -7.27 1.89
CA ASP A 259 -14.16 -8.42 1.09
C ASP A 259 -13.02 -9.02 0.24
N PRO A 260 -12.11 -9.78 0.87
CA PRO A 260 -11.06 -10.49 0.13
C PRO A 260 -11.60 -11.51 -0.88
N ALA A 261 -12.79 -12.08 -0.64
CA ALA A 261 -13.37 -13.07 -1.52
C ALA A 261 -13.76 -12.45 -2.87
N SER A 262 -14.49 -11.33 -2.86
CA SER A 262 -14.82 -10.60 -4.08
C SER A 262 -13.59 -10.06 -4.80
N ALA A 263 -12.57 -9.61 -4.07
CA ALA A 263 -11.31 -9.18 -4.66
C ALA A 263 -10.58 -10.34 -5.38
N SER A 264 -10.60 -11.55 -4.80
CA SER A 264 -10.04 -12.75 -5.42
C SER A 264 -10.79 -13.14 -6.70
N ASP A 265 -12.12 -13.10 -6.68
CA ASP A 265 -12.94 -13.42 -7.85
C ASP A 265 -12.69 -12.43 -9.00
N ILE A 266 -12.65 -11.13 -8.70
CA ILE A 266 -12.36 -10.08 -9.69
C ILE A 266 -10.92 -10.24 -10.24
N ALA A 267 -9.93 -10.43 -9.38
CA ALA A 267 -8.55 -10.62 -9.81
C ALA A 267 -8.39 -11.85 -10.71
N THR A 268 -9.03 -12.97 -10.36
CA THR A 268 -9.04 -14.19 -11.18
C THR A 268 -9.65 -13.92 -12.56
N SER A 269 -10.75 -13.15 -12.64
CA SER A 269 -11.34 -12.74 -13.92
C SER A 269 -10.38 -11.90 -14.75
N MET A 270 -9.76 -10.87 -14.16
CA MET A 270 -8.80 -10.00 -14.83
C MET A 270 -7.59 -10.77 -15.35
N TYR A 271 -7.02 -11.69 -14.56
CA TYR A 271 -5.92 -12.56 -15.03
C TYR A 271 -6.37 -13.47 -16.18
N SER A 272 -7.59 -14.02 -16.13
CA SER A 272 -8.14 -14.83 -17.22
C SER A 272 -8.38 -14.04 -18.50
N GLU A 273 -8.60 -12.73 -18.40
CA GLU A 273 -8.77 -11.79 -19.50
C GLU A 273 -7.45 -11.18 -19.99
N GLY A 274 -6.34 -11.65 -19.44
CA GLY A 274 -4.99 -11.35 -19.92
C GLY A 274 -4.22 -10.32 -19.14
N ALA A 275 -4.74 -9.78 -18.02
CA ALA A 275 -3.91 -9.02 -17.10
C ALA A 275 -2.82 -9.93 -16.51
N ASP A 276 -1.60 -9.42 -16.37
CA ASP A 276 -0.51 -10.15 -15.71
C ASP A 276 -0.03 -9.45 -14.43
N ILE A 277 -0.49 -8.23 -14.17
CA ILE A 277 -0.22 -7.46 -12.96
C ILE A 277 -1.50 -6.77 -12.53
N ILE A 278 -1.89 -6.88 -11.25
CA ILE A 278 -3.07 -6.20 -10.70
C ILE A 278 -2.64 -5.38 -9.48
N TYR A 279 -3.07 -4.12 -9.43
CA TYR A 279 -2.93 -3.26 -8.27
C TYR A 279 -4.25 -3.20 -7.49
N ALA A 280 -4.23 -3.50 -6.19
CA ALA A 280 -5.40 -3.42 -5.34
C ALA A 280 -5.25 -2.27 -4.32
N ALA A 281 -6.00 -1.18 -4.54
CA ALA A 281 -6.17 -0.08 -3.59
C ALA A 281 -7.47 -0.30 -2.78
N ALA A 282 -7.48 -1.35 -1.95
CA ALA A 282 -8.70 -1.88 -1.36
C ALA A 282 -8.53 -2.41 0.08
N GLY A 283 -7.53 -1.93 0.82
CA GLY A 283 -7.30 -2.33 2.21
C GLY A 283 -7.16 -3.85 2.37
N LEU A 284 -7.85 -4.45 3.37
CA LEU A 284 -7.81 -5.90 3.62
C LEU A 284 -8.23 -6.73 2.40
N SER A 285 -9.15 -6.22 1.57
CA SER A 285 -9.62 -6.93 0.36
C SER A 285 -8.48 -7.26 -0.59
N GLY A 286 -7.40 -6.46 -0.61
CA GLY A 286 -6.20 -6.70 -1.41
C GLY A 286 -5.54 -8.06 -1.15
N SER A 287 -5.73 -8.65 0.04
CA SER A 287 -5.22 -9.99 0.35
C SER A 287 -5.81 -11.08 -0.56
N GLY A 288 -7.07 -10.91 -1.00
CA GLY A 288 -7.71 -11.81 -1.95
C GLY A 288 -7.06 -11.76 -3.34
N MET A 289 -6.64 -10.60 -3.79
CA MET A 289 -5.91 -10.45 -5.06
C MET A 289 -4.57 -11.20 -5.04
N PHE A 290 -3.82 -11.17 -3.92
CA PHE A 290 -2.58 -11.95 -3.80
C PHE A 290 -2.83 -13.46 -3.80
N GLN A 291 -3.92 -13.92 -3.17
CA GLN A 291 -4.34 -15.32 -3.24
C GLN A 291 -4.65 -15.74 -4.67
N ALA A 292 -5.43 -14.93 -5.41
CA ALA A 292 -5.70 -15.18 -6.83
C ALA A 292 -4.42 -15.22 -7.67
N ALA A 293 -3.46 -14.31 -7.42
CA ALA A 293 -2.17 -14.32 -8.11
C ALA A 293 -1.41 -15.63 -7.88
N ALA A 294 -1.39 -16.14 -6.67
CA ALA A 294 -0.74 -17.41 -6.32
C ALA A 294 -1.45 -18.61 -6.99
N GLU A 295 -2.78 -18.65 -6.93
CA GLU A 295 -3.58 -19.73 -7.51
C GLU A 295 -3.45 -19.78 -9.03
N VAL A 296 -3.65 -18.64 -9.71
CA VAL A 296 -3.53 -18.54 -11.18
C VAL A 296 -2.13 -18.87 -11.65
N SER A 297 -1.10 -18.39 -10.95
CA SER A 297 0.29 -18.72 -11.28
C SER A 297 0.57 -20.23 -11.17
N THR A 298 0.03 -20.87 -10.14
CA THR A 298 0.18 -22.32 -9.91
C THR A 298 -0.57 -23.12 -10.97
N GLU A 299 -1.80 -22.73 -11.30
CA GLU A 299 -2.65 -23.45 -12.25
C GLU A 299 -2.14 -23.34 -13.68
N THR A 300 -1.68 -22.14 -14.08
CA THR A 300 -1.26 -21.88 -15.45
C THR A 300 0.22 -22.16 -15.70
N GLY A 301 1.03 -22.23 -14.64
CA GLY A 301 2.49 -22.29 -14.74
C GLY A 301 3.13 -20.99 -15.24
N THR A 302 2.36 -19.90 -15.35
CA THR A 302 2.82 -18.56 -15.73
C THR A 302 2.61 -17.63 -14.56
N LYS A 303 3.68 -16.97 -14.10
CA LYS A 303 3.63 -16.08 -12.96
C LYS A 303 2.86 -14.82 -13.30
N VAL A 304 1.87 -14.49 -12.48
CA VAL A 304 1.17 -13.21 -12.44
C VAL A 304 1.44 -12.52 -11.11
N TRP A 305 1.19 -11.22 -11.01
CA TRP A 305 1.64 -10.43 -9.91
C TRP A 305 0.53 -9.57 -9.30
N GLY A 306 0.65 -9.32 -7.99
CA GLY A 306 -0.12 -8.31 -7.29
C GLY A 306 0.76 -7.12 -6.88
N ILE A 307 0.17 -5.94 -6.86
CA ILE A 307 0.74 -4.72 -6.28
C ILE A 307 -0.07 -4.35 -5.05
N GLY A 308 0.63 -4.14 -3.93
CA GLY A 308 0.03 -3.80 -2.65
C GLY A 308 -0.23 -2.31 -2.45
N VAL A 309 -0.85 -1.96 -1.31
CA VAL A 309 -1.21 -0.59 -0.93
C VAL A 309 -0.92 -0.32 0.55
N ASP A 310 -0.72 0.95 0.89
CA ASP A 310 -0.47 1.54 2.21
C ASP A 310 0.84 1.08 2.85
N SER A 311 0.97 -0.21 3.15
CA SER A 311 2.16 -0.83 3.72
C SER A 311 3.03 -1.49 2.66
N ASP A 312 4.29 -1.74 2.99
CA ASP A 312 5.12 -2.66 2.20
C ASP A 312 4.59 -4.10 2.40
N GLN A 313 3.61 -4.47 1.59
CA GLN A 313 2.88 -5.72 1.76
C GLN A 313 3.72 -6.97 1.48
N TYR A 314 4.86 -6.85 0.79
CA TYR A 314 5.82 -7.97 0.74
C TYR A 314 6.26 -8.43 2.13
N LEU A 315 6.36 -7.51 3.10
CA LEU A 315 6.80 -7.81 4.46
C LEU A 315 5.66 -8.24 5.40
N THR A 316 4.40 -7.99 5.01
CA THR A 316 3.24 -8.17 5.92
C THR A 316 2.28 -9.28 5.52
N VAL A 317 2.25 -9.68 4.23
CA VAL A 317 1.37 -10.75 3.76
C VAL A 317 1.82 -12.13 4.24
N ASP A 318 0.93 -13.12 4.17
CA ASP A 318 1.26 -14.51 4.45
C ASP A 318 2.42 -14.98 3.55
N PRO A 319 3.41 -15.70 4.09
CA PRO A 319 4.55 -16.20 3.33
C PRO A 319 4.19 -17.04 2.09
N SER A 320 3.00 -17.64 2.05
CA SER A 320 2.53 -18.43 0.91
C SER A 320 2.20 -17.60 -0.32
N VAL A 321 1.93 -16.29 -0.16
CA VAL A 321 1.62 -15.37 -1.26
C VAL A 321 2.69 -14.29 -1.47
N GLN A 322 3.66 -14.19 -0.57
CA GLN A 322 4.71 -13.17 -0.56
C GLN A 322 5.45 -13.08 -1.90
N GLU A 323 5.77 -14.22 -2.51
CA GLU A 323 6.50 -14.25 -3.78
C GLU A 323 5.72 -13.65 -4.97
N TYR A 324 4.41 -13.41 -4.82
CA TYR A 324 3.55 -12.81 -5.85
C TYR A 324 3.36 -11.31 -5.67
N VAL A 325 3.94 -10.71 -4.65
CA VAL A 325 3.95 -9.25 -4.43
C VAL A 325 5.07 -8.65 -5.27
N LEU A 326 4.73 -7.93 -6.33
CA LEU A 326 5.69 -7.25 -7.22
C LEU A 326 6.35 -6.06 -6.52
N THR A 327 5.52 -5.20 -5.95
CA THR A 327 5.85 -3.99 -5.20
C THR A 327 4.61 -3.58 -4.40
N SER A 328 4.68 -2.49 -3.64
CA SER A 328 3.52 -1.86 -2.99
C SER A 328 3.60 -0.35 -3.18
N MET A 329 2.44 0.28 -3.40
CA MET A 329 2.29 1.71 -3.24
C MET A 329 2.25 2.01 -1.74
N VAL A 330 3.34 2.52 -1.21
CA VAL A 330 3.48 2.79 0.23
C VAL A 330 2.90 4.16 0.54
N LYS A 331 1.95 4.21 1.49
CA LYS A 331 1.37 5.42 2.05
C LYS A 331 1.76 5.50 3.52
N ARG A 332 2.60 6.47 3.86
CA ARG A 332 3.30 6.56 5.15
C ARG A 332 2.40 7.08 6.26
N VAL A 333 1.29 6.37 6.51
CA VAL A 333 0.39 6.63 7.64
C VAL A 333 1.13 6.49 8.96
N ASP A 334 2.06 5.55 9.05
CA ASP A 334 2.99 5.38 10.16
C ASP A 334 3.76 6.68 10.48
N THR A 335 4.30 7.31 9.46
CA THR A 335 5.02 8.58 9.60
C THR A 335 4.09 9.69 10.04
N ALA A 336 2.89 9.78 9.45
CA ALA A 336 1.92 10.83 9.81
C ALA A 336 1.46 10.73 11.27
N VAL A 337 1.17 9.53 11.77
CA VAL A 337 0.80 9.28 13.18
C VAL A 337 1.96 9.59 14.11
N TYR A 338 3.17 9.18 13.76
CA TYR A 338 4.37 9.47 14.56
C TYR A 338 4.67 10.96 14.63
N GLU A 339 4.70 11.66 13.47
CA GLU A 339 5.05 13.07 13.41
C GLU A 339 3.98 13.99 14.06
N ILE A 340 2.69 13.66 13.95
CA ILE A 340 1.66 14.46 14.62
C ILE A 340 1.71 14.28 16.14
N THR A 341 2.05 13.06 16.62
CA THR A 341 2.28 12.81 18.04
C THR A 341 3.49 13.61 18.54
N LYS A 342 4.58 13.59 17.78
CA LYS A 342 5.77 14.38 18.08
C LYS A 342 5.50 15.87 18.09
N ALA A 343 4.79 16.40 17.07
CA ALA A 343 4.42 17.80 16.99
C ALA A 343 3.57 18.26 18.18
N TYR A 344 2.66 17.38 18.66
CA TYR A 344 1.91 17.64 19.88
C TYR A 344 2.83 17.80 21.10
N LEU A 345 3.76 16.86 21.29
CA LEU A 345 4.70 16.88 22.41
C LEU A 345 5.67 18.08 22.38
N GLU A 346 6.07 18.51 21.20
CA GLU A 346 6.93 19.67 20.99
C GLU A 346 6.19 21.03 21.06
N GLY A 347 4.84 21.01 21.20
CA GLY A 347 4.02 22.22 21.20
C GLY A 347 3.98 22.92 19.83
N THR A 348 4.25 22.17 18.75
CA THR A 348 4.24 22.64 17.35
C THR A 348 3.03 22.15 16.57
N PHE A 349 2.06 21.52 17.25
CA PHE A 349 0.81 21.09 16.62
C PHE A 349 0.13 22.24 15.89
N THR A 350 -0.31 22.00 14.67
CA THR A 350 -0.97 23.01 13.83
C THR A 350 -2.27 22.44 13.28
N ALA A 351 -3.37 23.18 13.44
CA ALA A 351 -4.66 22.82 12.86
C ALA A 351 -4.70 23.02 11.34
N GLY A 352 -5.59 22.30 10.67
CA GLY A 352 -5.76 22.34 9.23
C GLY A 352 -4.93 21.27 8.49
N GLU A 353 -4.83 21.40 7.18
CA GLU A 353 -4.25 20.36 6.32
C GLU A 353 -2.73 20.30 6.41
N THR A 354 -2.20 19.10 6.66
CA THR A 354 -0.81 18.72 6.42
C THR A 354 -0.77 17.66 5.32
N ARG A 355 -0.02 17.92 4.25
CA ARG A 355 0.05 17.05 3.08
C ARG A 355 1.35 16.24 3.07
N TYR A 356 1.21 14.95 2.94
CA TYR A 356 2.28 13.95 2.81
C TYR A 356 2.38 13.52 1.34
N ASP A 357 3.19 14.21 0.58
CA ASP A 357 3.44 13.93 -0.83
C ASP A 357 4.72 13.12 -1.05
N LEU A 358 5.07 12.90 -2.31
CA LEU A 358 6.28 12.19 -2.69
C LEU A 358 7.56 12.93 -2.29
N ALA A 359 7.55 14.27 -2.35
CA ALA A 359 8.68 15.10 -1.95
C ALA A 359 8.93 15.05 -0.43
N ALA A 360 7.86 14.97 0.36
CA ALA A 360 7.92 14.77 1.81
C ALA A 360 8.18 13.31 2.22
N GLY A 361 8.26 12.37 1.26
CA GLY A 361 8.39 10.95 1.55
C GLY A 361 7.11 10.34 2.15
N GLY A 362 5.96 10.98 1.96
CA GLY A 362 4.67 10.53 2.48
C GLY A 362 4.02 9.43 1.66
N VAL A 363 4.40 9.30 0.39
CA VAL A 363 4.01 8.21 -0.51
C VAL A 363 5.21 7.74 -1.30
N GLY A 364 5.14 6.54 -1.85
CA GLY A 364 6.22 5.98 -2.67
C GLY A 364 5.94 4.56 -3.12
N ASP A 365 6.98 3.90 -3.58
CA ASP A 365 6.98 2.49 -3.96
C ASP A 365 7.90 1.68 -3.04
N SER A 366 7.66 0.35 -2.92
CA SER A 366 8.55 -0.55 -2.19
C SER A 366 9.43 -1.36 -3.16
N THR A 367 10.64 -1.68 -2.70
CA THR A 367 11.58 -2.54 -3.44
C THR A 367 11.80 -3.90 -2.77
N SER A 368 11.07 -4.19 -1.69
CA SER A 368 11.16 -5.46 -0.99
C SER A 368 10.82 -6.63 -1.92
N GLY A 369 11.58 -7.72 -1.80
CA GLY A 369 11.48 -8.85 -2.72
C GLY A 369 12.41 -8.75 -3.95
N GLY A 370 12.90 -7.55 -4.30
CA GLY A 370 13.87 -7.35 -5.38
C GLY A 370 13.30 -7.50 -6.80
N TYR A 371 11.97 -7.56 -6.94
CA TYR A 371 11.35 -7.81 -8.25
C TYR A 371 11.31 -6.58 -9.16
N VAL A 372 11.59 -5.41 -8.62
CA VAL A 372 11.66 -4.13 -9.35
C VAL A 372 13.09 -3.55 -9.41
N ASP A 373 14.10 -4.27 -8.90
CA ASP A 373 15.49 -3.79 -8.86
C ASP A 373 16.05 -3.43 -10.24
N ASP A 374 15.62 -4.13 -11.28
CA ASP A 374 16.05 -3.91 -12.67
C ASP A 374 15.42 -2.66 -13.33
N ILE A 375 14.46 -2.03 -12.68
CA ILE A 375 13.75 -0.83 -13.16
C ILE A 375 13.84 0.35 -12.19
N VAL A 376 14.66 0.26 -11.13
CA VAL A 376 14.81 1.32 -10.11
C VAL A 376 15.17 2.65 -10.74
N ASP A 377 16.07 2.67 -11.73
CA ASP A 377 16.48 3.93 -12.38
C ASP A 377 15.30 4.66 -13.03
N GLN A 378 14.35 3.91 -13.66
CA GLN A 378 13.16 4.48 -14.27
C GLN A 378 12.15 4.97 -13.22
N LEU A 379 12.03 4.26 -12.09
CA LEU A 379 11.18 4.69 -10.97
C LEU A 379 11.72 5.97 -10.33
N GLU A 380 13.03 6.06 -10.11
CA GLU A 380 13.67 7.27 -9.58
C GLU A 380 13.59 8.45 -10.57
N GLU A 381 13.65 8.22 -11.89
CA GLU A 381 13.44 9.26 -12.91
C GLU A 381 11.99 9.79 -12.84
N ALA A 382 11.00 8.90 -12.75
CA ALA A 382 9.60 9.28 -12.61
C ALA A 382 9.35 10.06 -11.30
N LYS A 383 9.92 9.59 -10.20
CA LYS A 383 9.86 10.24 -8.88
C LYS A 383 10.47 11.65 -8.93
N ALA A 384 11.65 11.80 -9.52
CA ALA A 384 12.28 13.10 -9.68
C ALA A 384 11.41 14.04 -10.53
N GLY A 385 10.80 13.56 -11.62
CA GLY A 385 9.92 14.34 -12.48
C GLY A 385 8.63 14.78 -11.78
N ILE A 386 8.08 13.98 -10.87
CA ILE A 386 6.93 14.38 -10.04
C ILE A 386 7.35 15.45 -9.02
N ILE A 387 8.49 15.26 -8.34
CA ILE A 387 9.00 16.18 -7.32
C ILE A 387 9.35 17.55 -7.91
N ASP A 388 9.94 17.58 -9.09
CA ASP A 388 10.32 18.86 -9.76
C ASP A 388 9.17 19.50 -10.54
N GLY A 389 8.01 18.80 -10.65
CA GLY A 389 6.80 19.29 -11.30
C GLY A 389 6.79 19.16 -12.83
N SER A 390 7.78 18.50 -13.43
CA SER A 390 7.78 18.19 -14.88
C SER A 390 6.75 17.11 -15.22
N ILE A 391 6.42 16.25 -14.26
CA ILE A 391 5.31 15.30 -14.34
C ILE A 391 4.21 15.77 -13.38
N VAL A 392 3.05 16.11 -13.95
CA VAL A 392 1.84 16.45 -13.19
C VAL A 392 0.90 15.25 -13.23
N VAL A 393 0.74 14.60 -12.09
CA VAL A 393 -0.10 13.42 -11.97
C VAL A 393 -1.57 13.83 -11.82
N PRO A 394 -2.50 13.23 -12.60
CA PRO A 394 -3.92 13.54 -12.47
C PRO A 394 -4.47 12.98 -11.13
N THR A 395 -5.47 13.68 -10.58
CA THR A 395 -6.14 13.30 -9.31
C THR A 395 -7.52 12.68 -9.51
N ALA A 396 -7.94 12.49 -10.75
CA ALA A 396 -9.19 11.81 -11.14
C ALA A 396 -8.97 11.07 -12.46
N PRO A 397 -9.63 9.91 -12.66
CA PRO A 397 -9.57 9.08 -13.86
C PRO A 397 -10.10 9.77 -15.13
#